data_74dae46d930552fa7ec66b4535a9f336
#
_entry.id   74dae46d930552fa7ec66b4535a9f336
#
_cell.length_a   1.000
_cell.length_b   1.000
_cell.length_c   1.000
_cell.angle_alpha   90.00
_cell.angle_beta   90.00
_cell.angle_gamma   90.00
#
_symmetry.space_group_name_H-M   'P 1'
#
loop_
_entity.id
_entity.type
_entity.pdbx_description
1 polymer ?
#
loop_
_entity_poly.entity_id
_entity_poly.type
_entity_poly.pdbx_seq_one_letter_code
_entity_poly.pdbx_strand_id
1 'polypeptide(L)'
;MTLVAGSATAGYGRVPAAPAQPPQTIVFPVLGPVEYIDDFGAPRPGGPHQGIDILAPKRALALAAEAGKIKFWTSSATAGCMLYLYGASGTTYYYIHLNNDLTAKNDNKGKCVAGTAYAKGLKNGAKVAAGQVLGYVGNSGDADGGPTHLHFELHPNGGKGVDAYPWLQSGQHLLFASGRGTAFTLDLRGTVSAVTADTLRIKAASVTAWPMRQGQPLSLKVLVNVPSSAIVQTVKGMGKPGTPADLLDAKPGQKVQVWTGAAPTTLKAERGGALNASLVSLLGR
;
A
#
# COMPACT_ATOMS: atom_id res chain seq x y z
N MET A 1 16.37 -70.56 25.02
CA MET A 1 17.04 -69.27 25.26
C MET A 1 16.63 -68.34 24.13
N THR A 2 15.58 -67.58 24.34
CA THR A 2 14.94 -66.74 23.31
C THR A 2 15.32 -65.31 23.54
N LEU A 3 16.08 -64.69 22.67
CA LEU A 3 16.42 -63.27 22.70
C LEU A 3 15.23 -62.45 22.19
N VAL A 4 14.71 -61.57 23.06
CA VAL A 4 13.76 -60.52 22.66
C VAL A 4 14.55 -59.26 22.32
N ALA A 5 14.50 -58.87 21.05
CA ALA A 5 15.07 -57.61 20.58
C ALA A 5 14.08 -56.45 20.89
N GLY A 6 14.46 -55.58 21.82
CA GLY A 6 13.71 -54.35 22.10
C GLY A 6 14.00 -53.27 21.03
N SER A 7 12.98 -52.86 20.28
CA SER A 7 13.04 -51.72 19.37
C SER A 7 12.98 -50.42 20.17
N ALA A 8 14.06 -49.66 20.19
CA ALA A 8 14.08 -48.30 20.69
C ALA A 8 13.53 -47.37 19.60
N THR A 9 12.34 -46.80 19.78
CA THR A 9 11.82 -45.71 18.98
C THR A 9 12.51 -44.42 19.36
N ALA A 10 13.43 -43.96 18.54
CA ALA A 10 14.03 -42.63 18.68
C ALA A 10 12.92 -41.57 18.44
N GLY A 11 12.52 -40.91 19.52
CA GLY A 11 11.64 -39.75 19.40
C GLY A 11 12.38 -38.61 18.68
N TYR A 12 11.96 -38.30 17.47
CA TYR A 12 12.42 -37.10 16.80
C TYR A 12 11.94 -35.87 17.59
N GLY A 13 12.85 -35.30 18.37
CA GLY A 13 12.64 -34.02 19.01
C GLY A 13 12.28 -33.00 17.96
N ARG A 14 11.12 -32.33 18.11
CA ARG A 14 10.71 -31.22 17.28
C ARG A 14 11.81 -30.16 17.34
N VAL A 15 12.55 -29.95 16.26
CA VAL A 15 13.47 -28.82 16.14
C VAL A 15 12.64 -27.55 16.41
N PRO A 16 13.02 -26.71 17.37
CA PRO A 16 12.31 -25.45 17.59
C PRO A 16 12.31 -24.66 16.27
N ALA A 17 11.14 -24.21 15.85
CA ALA A 17 11.05 -23.33 14.69
C ALA A 17 11.95 -22.11 14.94
N ALA A 18 12.78 -21.78 13.95
CA ALA A 18 13.59 -20.56 14.02
C ALA A 18 12.66 -19.37 14.34
N PRO A 19 13.11 -18.40 15.17
CA PRO A 19 12.29 -17.23 15.47
C PRO A 19 11.91 -16.55 14.16
N ALA A 20 10.60 -16.25 13.99
CA ALA A 20 10.14 -15.57 12.81
C ALA A 20 10.83 -14.19 12.74
N GLN A 21 11.41 -13.91 11.60
CA GLN A 21 11.97 -12.61 11.28
C GLN A 21 10.95 -11.87 10.40
N PRO A 22 10.75 -10.56 10.59
CA PRO A 22 9.99 -9.77 9.63
C PRO A 22 10.57 -9.98 8.22
N PRO A 23 9.75 -9.94 7.15
CA PRO A 23 10.26 -10.09 5.80
C PRO A 23 11.23 -8.95 5.49
N GLN A 24 12.21 -9.19 4.62
CA GLN A 24 13.19 -8.16 4.24
C GLN A 24 12.52 -6.90 3.67
N THR A 25 11.35 -7.05 3.04
CA THR A 25 10.61 -5.94 2.43
C THR A 25 9.11 -6.16 2.63
N ILE A 26 8.41 -5.13 3.09
CA ILE A 26 6.95 -5.10 3.17
C ILE A 26 6.36 -4.22 2.06
N VAL A 27 5.07 -4.39 1.76
CA VAL A 27 4.31 -3.36 1.05
C VAL A 27 4.05 -2.23 2.04
N PHE A 28 4.32 -0.98 1.62
CA PHE A 28 4.03 0.19 2.43
C PHE A 28 2.54 0.21 2.81
N PRO A 29 2.18 0.33 4.11
CA PRO A 29 0.83 0.00 4.58
C PRO A 29 -0.25 1.04 4.26
N VAL A 30 0.10 2.16 3.62
CA VAL A 30 -0.84 3.21 3.21
C VAL A 30 -0.64 3.55 1.74
N LEU A 31 -1.73 3.69 1.01
CA LEU A 31 -1.73 4.10 -0.40
C LEU A 31 -1.85 5.62 -0.51
N GLY A 32 -0.95 6.26 -1.25
CA GLY A 32 -0.97 7.68 -1.55
C GLY A 32 0.05 8.51 -0.77
N PRO A 33 -0.13 9.84 -0.68
CA PRO A 33 0.78 10.71 0.02
C PRO A 33 0.68 10.51 1.53
N VAL A 34 1.83 10.44 2.19
CA VAL A 34 1.98 10.25 3.64
C VAL A 34 3.13 11.10 4.16
N GLU A 35 3.07 11.40 5.46
CA GLU A 35 4.16 11.99 6.23
C GLU A 35 4.36 11.15 7.49
N TYR A 36 5.59 10.80 7.81
CA TYR A 36 5.96 10.05 9.00
C TYR A 36 7.42 10.27 9.38
N ILE A 37 7.70 10.12 10.65
CA ILE A 37 9.05 10.18 11.21
C ILE A 37 9.29 8.92 12.04
N ASP A 38 10.50 8.70 12.46
CA ASP A 38 10.83 7.69 13.46
C ASP A 38 10.41 8.22 14.85
N ASP A 39 9.22 7.81 15.29
CA ASP A 39 8.67 8.13 16.60
C ASP A 39 8.46 6.88 17.49
N PHE A 40 9.07 5.74 17.10
CA PHE A 40 9.06 4.53 17.93
C PHE A 40 9.72 4.78 19.29
N GLY A 41 9.09 4.35 20.36
CA GLY A 41 9.59 4.56 21.72
C GLY A 41 9.42 5.99 22.26
N ALA A 42 8.87 6.93 21.49
CA ALA A 42 8.62 8.28 21.96
C ALA A 42 7.70 8.28 23.19
N PRO A 43 7.95 9.14 24.20
CA PRO A 43 7.13 9.18 25.40
C PRO A 43 5.66 9.57 25.09
N ARG A 44 4.71 8.79 25.60
CA ARG A 44 3.26 9.02 25.49
C ARG A 44 2.62 8.85 26.89
N PRO A 45 1.44 9.41 27.15
CA PRO A 45 0.75 9.23 28.44
C PRO A 45 0.51 7.76 28.83
N GLY A 46 0.32 6.87 27.85
CA GLY A 46 0.07 5.43 28.03
C GLY A 46 1.34 4.56 28.05
N GLY A 47 2.54 5.13 27.98
CA GLY A 47 3.83 4.44 27.87
C GLY A 47 4.57 4.77 26.54
N PRO A 48 5.71 4.16 26.30
CA PRO A 48 6.46 4.40 25.07
C PRO A 48 5.63 4.04 23.83
N HIS A 49 5.75 4.83 22.76
CA HIS A 49 5.09 4.59 21.49
C HIS A 49 5.49 3.25 20.89
N GLN A 50 4.53 2.38 20.56
CA GLN A 50 4.79 0.99 20.17
C GLN A 50 4.87 0.79 18.65
N GLY A 51 4.66 1.83 17.86
CA GLY A 51 4.62 1.80 16.41
C GLY A 51 5.15 3.07 15.79
N ILE A 52 4.77 3.30 14.53
CA ILE A 52 5.03 4.54 13.78
C ILE A 52 3.68 5.14 13.37
N ASP A 53 3.51 6.44 13.62
CA ASP A 53 2.33 7.18 13.19
C ASP A 53 2.50 7.67 11.74
N ILE A 54 1.76 7.08 10.82
CA ILE A 54 1.80 7.42 9.40
C ILE A 54 0.63 8.38 9.10
N LEU A 55 0.91 9.68 9.09
CA LEU A 55 -0.06 10.71 8.73
C LEU A 55 -0.51 10.53 7.28
N ALA A 56 -1.80 10.51 7.06
CA ALA A 56 -2.39 10.33 5.74
C ALA A 56 -3.75 11.01 5.64
N PRO A 57 -4.23 11.34 4.44
CA PRO A 57 -5.58 11.86 4.26
C PRO A 57 -6.63 10.90 4.85
N LYS A 58 -7.69 11.48 5.43
CA LYS A 58 -8.82 10.71 5.93
C LYS A 58 -9.34 9.74 4.86
N ARG A 59 -9.57 8.48 5.26
CA ARG A 59 -9.99 7.37 4.39
C ARG A 59 -8.97 6.99 3.31
N ALA A 60 -7.71 7.41 3.42
CA ALA A 60 -6.64 6.79 2.62
C ALA A 60 -6.69 5.26 2.80
N LEU A 61 -6.33 4.51 1.76
CA LEU A 61 -6.44 3.06 1.80
C LEU A 61 -5.31 2.46 2.63
N ALA A 62 -5.65 1.71 3.67
CA ALA A 62 -4.71 0.87 4.40
C ALA A 62 -4.52 -0.45 3.66
N LEU A 63 -3.26 -0.83 3.42
CA LEU A 63 -2.86 -1.98 2.60
C LEU A 63 -2.21 -3.07 3.45
N ALA A 64 -2.40 -4.33 3.06
CA ALA A 64 -1.71 -5.45 3.69
C ALA A 64 -0.19 -5.35 3.43
N ALA A 65 0.59 -5.18 4.50
CA ALA A 65 2.04 -5.11 4.43
C ALA A 65 2.66 -6.41 3.89
N GLU A 66 1.97 -7.52 4.12
CA GLU A 66 2.38 -8.88 3.74
C GLU A 66 1.14 -9.70 3.37
N ALA A 67 1.32 -10.81 2.67
CA ALA A 67 0.26 -11.82 2.55
C ALA A 67 0.02 -12.48 3.90
N GLY A 68 -1.26 -12.78 4.23
CA GLY A 68 -1.54 -13.36 5.53
C GLY A 68 -3.03 -13.56 5.79
N LYS A 69 -3.38 -13.64 7.09
CA LYS A 69 -4.76 -13.75 7.57
C LYS A 69 -5.08 -12.58 8.49
N ILE A 70 -6.24 -11.97 8.32
CA ILE A 70 -6.65 -10.82 9.15
C ILE A 70 -7.58 -11.23 10.30
N LYS A 71 -7.57 -10.39 11.34
CA LYS A 71 -8.54 -10.43 12.45
C LYS A 71 -8.98 -9.01 12.77
N PHE A 72 -10.29 -8.77 12.74
CA PHE A 72 -10.86 -7.51 13.18
C PHE A 72 -10.84 -7.41 14.70
N TRP A 73 -10.58 -6.21 15.20
CA TRP A 73 -10.69 -5.90 16.61
C TRP A 73 -11.55 -4.64 16.78
N THR A 74 -12.67 -4.78 17.47
CA THR A 74 -13.75 -3.78 17.46
C THR A 74 -14.08 -3.21 18.82
N SER A 75 -13.32 -3.54 19.87
CA SER A 75 -13.66 -3.24 21.26
C SER A 75 -12.56 -2.53 22.05
N SER A 76 -11.62 -1.86 21.40
CA SER A 76 -10.60 -1.08 22.09
C SER A 76 -10.98 0.39 22.14
N ALA A 77 -11.09 0.96 23.35
CA ALA A 77 -11.31 2.39 23.53
C ALA A 77 -10.09 3.21 23.08
N THR A 78 -8.88 2.72 23.35
CA THR A 78 -7.62 3.37 22.97
C THR A 78 -7.34 3.23 21.47
N ALA A 79 -7.27 2.01 20.97
CA ALA A 79 -6.94 1.76 19.56
C ALA A 79 -8.09 2.09 18.58
N GLY A 80 -9.32 2.28 19.09
CA GLY A 80 -10.48 2.50 18.24
C GLY A 80 -10.77 1.31 17.33
N CYS A 81 -11.06 1.57 16.07
CA CYS A 81 -11.18 0.54 15.04
C CYS A 81 -9.79 0.08 14.62
N MET A 82 -9.50 -1.21 14.79
CA MET A 82 -8.21 -1.77 14.41
C MET A 82 -8.36 -3.17 13.81
N LEU A 83 -7.31 -3.64 13.16
CA LEU A 83 -7.19 -5.04 12.74
C LEU A 83 -5.77 -5.56 12.92
N TYR A 84 -5.64 -6.85 13.08
CA TYR A 84 -4.39 -7.58 13.00
C TYR A 84 -4.24 -8.23 11.63
N LEU A 85 -3.02 -8.19 11.09
CA LEU A 85 -2.61 -9.02 9.96
C LEU A 85 -1.56 -10.01 10.50
N TYR A 86 -1.91 -11.28 10.52
CA TYR A 86 -0.98 -12.38 10.79
C TYR A 86 -0.27 -12.72 9.48
N GLY A 87 0.93 -12.20 9.29
CA GLY A 87 1.72 -12.35 8.08
C GLY A 87 2.27 -13.75 7.88
N ALA A 88 2.56 -14.11 6.64
CA ALA A 88 3.13 -15.42 6.29
C ALA A 88 4.54 -15.63 6.87
N SER A 89 5.28 -14.56 7.16
CA SER A 89 6.58 -14.58 7.84
C SER A 89 6.48 -14.95 9.33
N GLY A 90 5.26 -14.97 9.90
CA GLY A 90 5.03 -15.09 11.35
C GLY A 90 5.00 -13.73 12.05
N THR A 91 5.22 -12.63 11.35
CA THR A 91 5.06 -11.28 11.91
C THR A 91 3.59 -10.92 11.99
N THR A 92 3.15 -10.37 13.13
CA THR A 92 1.83 -9.78 13.29
C THR A 92 1.94 -8.27 13.11
N TYR A 93 1.10 -7.69 12.25
CA TYR A 93 1.02 -6.26 12.01
C TYR A 93 -0.25 -5.71 12.61
N TYR A 94 -0.16 -4.59 13.33
CA TYR A 94 -1.33 -3.91 13.89
C TYR A 94 -1.62 -2.66 13.05
N TYR A 95 -2.88 -2.51 12.68
CA TYR A 95 -3.43 -1.38 11.95
C TYR A 95 -4.43 -0.69 12.86
N ILE A 96 -4.05 0.42 13.45
CA ILE A 96 -4.75 1.08 14.54
C ILE A 96 -5.30 2.42 14.07
N HIS A 97 -6.31 2.97 14.73
CA HIS A 97 -7.02 4.21 14.44
C HIS A 97 -7.71 4.24 13.07
N LEU A 98 -8.19 3.08 12.61
CA LEU A 98 -8.95 3.02 11.36
C LEU A 98 -10.22 3.87 11.46
N ASN A 99 -10.76 4.26 10.31
CA ASN A 99 -11.87 5.19 10.22
C ASN A 99 -13.14 4.69 10.91
N ASN A 100 -13.79 5.57 11.67
CA ASN A 100 -15.10 5.38 12.27
C ASN A 100 -16.09 6.51 11.92
N ASP A 101 -15.83 7.28 10.87
CA ASP A 101 -16.70 8.35 10.43
C ASP A 101 -17.52 7.94 9.21
N LEU A 102 -18.76 8.40 9.15
CA LEU A 102 -19.65 8.19 8.01
C LEU A 102 -19.51 9.32 6.98
N THR A 103 -19.04 10.49 7.37
CA THR A 103 -18.86 11.65 6.51
C THR A 103 -17.39 12.07 6.39
N ALA A 104 -17.13 13.15 5.67
CA ALA A 104 -15.81 13.76 5.63
C ALA A 104 -15.43 14.47 6.95
N LYS A 105 -16.42 14.76 7.80
CA LYS A 105 -16.20 15.36 9.13
C LYS A 105 -15.80 14.29 10.14
N ASN A 106 -15.19 14.68 11.24
CA ASN A 106 -14.95 13.82 12.39
C ASN A 106 -16.26 13.68 13.18
N ASP A 107 -17.11 12.74 12.77
CA ASP A 107 -18.45 12.58 13.32
C ASP A 107 -18.59 11.36 14.25
N ASN A 108 -17.65 10.46 14.25
CA ASN A 108 -17.59 9.25 15.10
C ASN A 108 -18.89 8.39 15.07
N LYS A 109 -19.71 8.51 14.01
CA LYS A 109 -21.01 7.83 13.89
C LYS A 109 -20.95 6.45 13.29
N GLY A 110 -19.82 6.11 12.68
CA GLY A 110 -19.59 4.82 12.07
C GLY A 110 -19.17 3.77 13.10
N LYS A 111 -19.32 2.52 12.71
CA LYS A 111 -18.87 1.34 13.48
C LYS A 111 -17.61 0.74 12.84
N CYS A 112 -16.87 -0.05 13.63
CA CYS A 112 -15.72 -0.82 13.15
C CYS A 112 -16.19 -2.03 12.31
N VAL A 113 -16.74 -1.74 11.11
CA VAL A 113 -17.29 -2.73 10.18
C VAL A 113 -16.77 -2.52 8.76
N ALA A 114 -16.98 -3.53 7.88
CA ALA A 114 -16.64 -3.42 6.47
C ALA A 114 -17.43 -2.28 5.78
N GLY A 115 -16.70 -1.47 4.99
CA GLY A 115 -17.22 -0.25 4.35
C GLY A 115 -17.00 1.03 5.15
N THR A 116 -16.78 0.94 6.46
CA THR A 116 -16.48 2.10 7.34
C THR A 116 -15.02 2.09 7.79
N ALA A 117 -14.61 1.13 8.60
CA ALA A 117 -13.24 0.94 9.06
C ALA A 117 -12.47 -0.01 8.14
N TYR A 118 -13.08 -1.12 7.78
CA TYR A 118 -12.48 -2.17 6.96
C TYR A 118 -12.95 -2.08 5.52
N ALA A 119 -12.16 -2.59 4.60
CA ALA A 119 -12.48 -2.60 3.18
C ALA A 119 -13.83 -3.26 2.90
N LYS A 120 -14.60 -2.70 1.96
CA LYS A 120 -15.91 -3.24 1.57
C LYS A 120 -15.77 -4.69 1.11
N GLY A 121 -16.57 -5.58 1.67
CA GLY A 121 -16.55 -7.01 1.36
C GLY A 121 -15.45 -7.81 2.07
N LEU A 122 -14.53 -7.17 2.80
CA LEU A 122 -13.54 -7.86 3.61
C LEU A 122 -14.23 -8.54 4.81
N LYS A 123 -13.91 -9.81 5.04
CA LYS A 123 -14.49 -10.62 6.13
C LYS A 123 -13.43 -10.87 7.20
N ASN A 124 -13.86 -10.89 8.47
CA ASN A 124 -12.99 -11.31 9.57
C ASN A 124 -12.46 -12.73 9.32
N GLY A 125 -11.16 -12.93 9.56
CA GLY A 125 -10.48 -14.20 9.31
C GLY A 125 -10.11 -14.46 7.84
N ALA A 126 -10.36 -13.52 6.92
CA ALA A 126 -10.02 -13.69 5.51
C ALA A 126 -8.49 -13.79 5.31
N LYS A 127 -8.10 -14.60 4.31
CA LYS A 127 -6.75 -14.57 3.75
C LYS A 127 -6.65 -13.40 2.77
N VAL A 128 -5.54 -12.65 2.86
CA VAL A 128 -5.27 -11.49 2.02
C VAL A 128 -3.91 -11.62 1.33
N ALA A 129 -3.79 -11.03 0.17
CA ALA A 129 -2.51 -10.89 -0.52
C ALA A 129 -1.79 -9.61 -0.05
N ALA A 130 -0.45 -9.57 -0.17
CA ALA A 130 0.31 -8.34 0.05
C ALA A 130 -0.20 -7.22 -0.87
N GLY A 131 -0.39 -6.01 -0.33
CA GLY A 131 -0.95 -4.88 -1.04
C GLY A 131 -2.48 -4.88 -1.20
N GLN A 132 -3.18 -5.89 -0.71
CA GLN A 132 -4.64 -5.89 -0.71
C GLN A 132 -5.17 -4.82 0.25
N VAL A 133 -6.23 -4.11 -0.16
CA VAL A 133 -6.89 -3.12 0.70
C VAL A 133 -7.52 -3.81 1.92
N LEU A 134 -7.14 -3.36 3.10
CA LEU A 134 -7.63 -3.86 4.39
C LEU A 134 -8.68 -2.95 5.01
N GLY A 135 -8.53 -1.63 4.87
CA GLY A 135 -9.39 -0.66 5.51
C GLY A 135 -9.07 0.77 5.12
N TYR A 136 -9.50 1.69 5.95
CA TYR A 136 -9.40 3.12 5.70
C TYR A 136 -8.74 3.81 6.89
N VAL A 137 -7.76 4.67 6.62
CA VAL A 137 -7.10 5.51 7.63
C VAL A 137 -8.12 6.46 8.26
N GLY A 138 -8.04 6.63 9.56
CA GLY A 138 -8.91 7.53 10.33
C GLY A 138 -8.18 8.14 11.53
N ASN A 139 -8.91 8.35 12.59
CA ASN A 139 -8.45 8.82 13.89
C ASN A 139 -9.33 8.30 15.05
N SER A 140 -9.89 7.10 14.91
CA SER A 140 -10.74 6.51 15.95
C SER A 140 -9.94 6.17 17.21
N GLY A 141 -10.64 6.04 18.34
CA GLY A 141 -10.01 5.76 19.64
C GLY A 141 -9.44 6.99 20.29
N ASP A 142 -8.28 6.91 20.91
CA ASP A 142 -7.62 8.05 21.60
C ASP A 142 -6.97 9.05 20.62
N ALA A 143 -6.93 8.74 19.33
CA ALA A 143 -6.55 9.68 18.27
C ALA A 143 -7.69 10.64 17.88
N ASP A 144 -8.90 10.48 18.45
CA ASP A 144 -10.06 11.28 18.09
C ASP A 144 -9.81 12.78 18.29
N GLY A 145 -10.25 13.57 17.30
CA GLY A 145 -10.00 15.02 17.27
C GLY A 145 -8.58 15.42 16.84
N GLY A 146 -7.65 14.47 16.70
CA GLY A 146 -6.30 14.68 16.19
C GLY A 146 -6.20 14.49 14.66
N PRO A 147 -4.97 14.65 14.11
CA PRO A 147 -4.68 14.35 12.72
C PRO A 147 -5.00 12.91 12.36
N THR A 148 -5.54 12.69 11.15
CA THR A 148 -5.76 11.33 10.65
C THR A 148 -4.44 10.65 10.34
N HIS A 149 -4.25 9.45 10.86
CA HIS A 149 -3.03 8.66 10.66
C HIS A 149 -3.33 7.16 10.79
N LEU A 150 -2.43 6.35 10.28
CA LEU A 150 -2.36 4.95 10.61
C LEU A 150 -1.25 4.76 11.65
N HIS A 151 -1.61 4.37 12.87
CA HIS A 151 -0.62 3.84 13.81
C HIS A 151 -0.33 2.39 13.41
N PHE A 152 0.94 2.14 13.06
CA PHE A 152 1.37 0.86 12.48
C PHE A 152 2.45 0.20 13.32
N GLU A 153 2.21 -1.05 13.73
CA GLU A 153 3.14 -1.82 14.56
C GLU A 153 3.57 -3.11 13.87
N LEU A 154 4.82 -3.52 14.13
CA LEU A 154 5.39 -4.82 13.78
C LEU A 154 5.64 -5.63 15.03
N HIS A 155 5.11 -6.86 15.09
CA HIS A 155 5.27 -7.81 16.18
C HIS A 155 5.80 -9.16 15.66
N PRO A 156 7.12 -9.38 15.62
CA PRO A 156 7.69 -10.67 15.22
C PRO A 156 7.18 -11.78 16.16
N ASN A 157 6.69 -12.89 15.59
CA ASN A 157 6.05 -14.00 16.32
C ASN A 157 4.88 -13.60 17.24
N GLY A 158 4.23 -12.46 16.98
CA GLY A 158 3.21 -11.92 17.88
C GLY A 158 3.76 -11.47 19.25
N GLY A 159 5.08 -11.29 19.36
CA GLY A 159 5.77 -10.85 20.55
C GLY A 159 5.70 -9.35 20.78
N LYS A 160 6.73 -8.76 21.38
CA LYS A 160 6.84 -7.30 21.56
C LYS A 160 6.94 -6.59 20.23
N GLY A 161 6.38 -5.38 20.14
CA GLY A 161 6.56 -4.48 19.02
C GLY A 161 8.04 -4.13 18.83
N VAL A 162 8.44 -4.04 17.57
CA VAL A 162 9.77 -3.56 17.16
C VAL A 162 9.61 -2.31 16.34
N ASP A 163 10.65 -1.48 16.27
CA ASP A 163 10.66 -0.29 15.46
C ASP A 163 10.33 -0.64 13.99
N ALA A 164 9.21 -0.10 13.48
CA ALA A 164 8.74 -0.35 12.13
C ALA A 164 9.41 0.58 11.09
N TYR A 165 10.09 1.64 11.52
CA TYR A 165 10.62 2.69 10.65
C TYR A 165 11.57 2.17 9.55
N PRO A 166 12.54 1.27 9.81
CA PRO A 166 13.41 0.72 8.76
C PRO A 166 12.63 -0.02 7.66
N TRP A 167 11.56 -0.74 8.02
CA TRP A 167 10.71 -1.44 7.05
C TRP A 167 9.85 -0.48 6.23
N LEU A 168 9.37 0.60 6.85
CA LEU A 168 8.63 1.65 6.14
C LEU A 168 9.53 2.38 5.14
N GLN A 169 10.77 2.70 5.52
CA GLN A 169 11.75 3.35 4.63
C GLN A 169 12.10 2.50 3.40
N SER A 170 12.17 1.17 3.56
CA SER A 170 12.45 0.22 2.48
C SER A 170 11.20 -0.34 1.82
N GLY A 171 10.01 0.00 2.32
CA GLY A 171 8.71 -0.51 1.90
C GLY A 171 8.40 -0.25 0.43
N GLN A 172 7.70 -1.19 -0.20
CA GLN A 172 7.25 -1.06 -1.59
C GLN A 172 5.99 -0.21 -1.65
N HIS A 173 6.08 1.02 -2.18
CA HIS A 173 4.90 1.85 -2.45
C HIS A 173 4.13 1.35 -3.67
N LEU A 174 2.82 1.23 -3.56
CA LEU A 174 1.95 0.89 -4.68
C LEU A 174 1.40 2.16 -5.32
N LEU A 175 1.31 2.18 -6.65
CA LEU A 175 0.61 3.26 -7.38
C LEU A 175 -0.91 3.11 -7.28
N PHE A 176 -1.37 1.87 -7.19
CA PHE A 176 -2.77 1.54 -7.18
C PHE A 176 -2.98 0.17 -6.52
N ALA A 177 -4.10 0.01 -5.83
CA ALA A 177 -4.52 -1.27 -5.27
C ALA A 177 -5.90 -1.66 -5.81
N SER A 178 -6.04 -2.90 -6.30
CA SER A 178 -7.28 -3.44 -6.83
C SER A 178 -7.59 -4.83 -6.27
N GLY A 179 -8.78 -5.34 -6.55
CA GLY A 179 -9.13 -6.72 -6.27
C GLY A 179 -8.29 -7.71 -7.10
N ARG A 180 -7.96 -8.87 -6.54
CA ARG A 180 -7.18 -9.90 -7.23
C ARG A 180 -7.86 -10.32 -8.54
N GLY A 181 -7.09 -10.38 -9.63
CA GLY A 181 -7.58 -10.76 -10.96
C GLY A 181 -8.32 -9.67 -11.73
N THR A 182 -8.46 -8.46 -11.18
CA THR A 182 -9.07 -7.33 -11.87
C THR A 182 -8.08 -6.75 -12.90
N ALA A 183 -8.48 -6.69 -14.16
CA ALA A 183 -7.74 -5.98 -15.19
C ALA A 183 -8.09 -4.49 -15.14
N PHE A 184 -7.11 -3.61 -15.30
CA PHE A 184 -7.31 -2.16 -15.28
C PHE A 184 -6.29 -1.44 -16.17
N THR A 185 -6.62 -0.20 -16.53
CA THR A 185 -5.74 0.74 -17.22
C THR A 185 -5.51 1.94 -16.30
N LEU A 186 -4.28 2.43 -16.23
CA LEU A 186 -3.94 3.62 -15.45
C LEU A 186 -3.84 4.84 -16.35
N ASP A 187 -4.46 5.94 -15.94
CA ASP A 187 -4.23 7.31 -16.41
C ASP A 187 -3.30 8.00 -15.39
N LEU A 188 -2.05 8.17 -15.74
CA LEU A 188 -1.04 8.88 -14.95
C LEU A 188 -0.88 10.29 -15.50
N ARG A 189 -0.90 11.28 -14.61
CA ARG A 189 -0.67 12.68 -14.95
C ARG A 189 0.46 13.25 -14.13
N GLY A 190 1.31 14.03 -14.77
CA GLY A 190 2.47 14.61 -14.10
C GLY A 190 3.30 15.47 -15.03
N THR A 191 4.59 15.54 -14.73
CA THR A 191 5.58 16.26 -15.54
C THR A 191 6.73 15.33 -15.92
N VAL A 192 7.24 15.49 -17.11
CA VAL A 192 8.43 14.80 -17.61
C VAL A 192 9.63 15.18 -16.74
N SER A 193 10.42 14.22 -16.29
CA SER A 193 11.70 14.47 -15.61
C SER A 193 12.89 14.01 -16.41
N ALA A 194 12.74 12.97 -17.23
CA ALA A 194 13.74 12.50 -18.18
C ALA A 194 13.07 11.68 -19.28
N VAL A 195 13.71 11.56 -20.42
CA VAL A 195 13.28 10.78 -21.59
C VAL A 195 14.46 10.09 -22.24
N THR A 196 14.28 8.88 -22.74
CA THR A 196 15.17 8.14 -23.65
C THR A 196 14.37 7.70 -24.86
N ALA A 197 14.98 6.94 -25.78
CA ALA A 197 14.28 6.48 -26.98
C ALA A 197 13.05 5.57 -26.68
N ASP A 198 13.05 4.89 -25.54
CA ASP A 198 12.08 3.87 -25.17
C ASP A 198 11.51 4.02 -23.76
N THR A 199 11.95 5.01 -23.01
CA THR A 199 11.50 5.24 -21.65
C THR A 199 11.19 6.70 -21.35
N LEU A 200 10.20 6.89 -20.48
CA LEU A 200 9.78 8.20 -19.97
C LEU A 200 9.78 8.14 -18.43
N ARG A 201 10.54 9.01 -17.82
CA ARG A 201 10.49 9.20 -16.37
C ARG A 201 9.62 10.41 -16.06
N ILE A 202 8.59 10.21 -15.26
CA ILE A 202 7.65 11.27 -14.88
C ILE A 202 7.64 11.47 -13.37
N LYS A 203 7.49 12.73 -12.94
CA LYS A 203 7.05 13.08 -11.59
C LYS A 203 5.53 13.04 -11.61
N ALA A 204 4.95 11.92 -11.18
CA ALA A 204 3.51 11.73 -11.20
C ALA A 204 2.84 12.57 -10.11
N ALA A 205 1.79 13.30 -10.49
CA ALA A 205 0.97 14.13 -9.62
C ALA A 205 -0.38 13.47 -9.30
N SER A 206 -0.86 12.60 -10.16
CA SER A 206 -2.08 11.82 -9.93
C SER A 206 -2.10 10.54 -10.74
N VAL A 207 -2.85 9.57 -10.27
CA VAL A 207 -3.21 8.35 -10.99
C VAL A 207 -4.70 8.12 -10.90
N THR A 208 -5.31 7.64 -11.98
CA THR A 208 -6.71 7.17 -12.01
C THR A 208 -6.74 5.79 -12.65
N ALA A 209 -7.35 4.83 -11.98
CA ALA A 209 -7.54 3.48 -12.51
C ALA A 209 -8.91 3.34 -13.16
N TRP A 210 -8.94 2.75 -14.33
CA TRP A 210 -10.15 2.51 -15.13
C TRP A 210 -10.38 1.00 -15.34
N PRO A 211 -11.60 0.48 -15.33
CA PRO A 211 -12.89 1.24 -15.36
C PRO A 211 -13.39 1.71 -14.00
N MET A 212 -12.73 1.38 -12.88
CA MET A 212 -13.20 1.69 -11.53
C MET A 212 -13.32 3.19 -11.24
N ARG A 213 -12.67 4.04 -12.02
CA ARG A 213 -12.57 5.51 -11.81
C ARG A 213 -12.00 5.88 -10.44
N GLN A 214 -11.13 5.03 -9.90
CA GLN A 214 -10.48 5.27 -8.63
C GLN A 214 -9.23 6.12 -8.87
N GLY A 215 -9.26 7.36 -8.44
CA GLY A 215 -8.16 8.32 -8.57
C GLY A 215 -7.58 8.70 -7.23
N GLN A 216 -6.30 9.07 -7.22
CA GLN A 216 -5.61 9.61 -6.06
C GLN A 216 -4.48 10.56 -6.47
N PRO A 217 -4.14 11.55 -5.63
CA PRO A 217 -2.93 12.33 -5.80
C PRO A 217 -1.69 11.46 -5.59
N LEU A 218 -0.60 11.81 -6.26
CA LEU A 218 0.70 11.17 -6.12
C LEU A 218 1.80 12.21 -5.97
N SER A 219 2.92 11.79 -5.40
CA SER A 219 4.17 12.56 -5.39
C SER A 219 5.37 11.64 -5.62
N LEU A 220 5.31 10.82 -6.68
CA LEU A 220 6.29 9.78 -6.96
C LEU A 220 6.95 9.97 -8.32
N LYS A 221 8.22 9.55 -8.43
CA LYS A 221 8.89 9.39 -9.73
C LYS A 221 8.55 8.01 -10.27
N VAL A 222 7.96 7.95 -11.46
CA VAL A 222 7.53 6.72 -12.13
C VAL A 222 8.32 6.55 -13.41
N LEU A 223 8.84 5.35 -13.63
CA LEU A 223 9.44 4.95 -14.91
C LEU A 223 8.36 4.30 -15.77
N VAL A 224 8.25 4.75 -17.00
CA VAL A 224 7.31 4.25 -18.00
C VAL A 224 8.10 3.78 -19.20
N ASN A 225 7.95 2.50 -19.57
CA ASN A 225 8.41 2.00 -20.88
C ASN A 225 7.43 2.46 -21.95
N VAL A 226 7.95 2.94 -23.05
CA VAL A 226 7.15 3.37 -24.20
C VAL A 226 7.53 2.47 -25.38
N PRO A 227 6.88 1.30 -25.50
CA PRO A 227 7.16 0.38 -26.60
C PRO A 227 6.80 1.03 -27.94
N SER A 228 7.38 0.55 -29.04
CA SER A 228 7.11 1.05 -30.39
C SER A 228 5.64 0.96 -30.79
N SER A 229 4.86 0.11 -30.14
CA SER A 229 3.41 0.00 -30.33
C SER A 229 2.61 1.08 -29.60
N ALA A 230 3.23 1.85 -28.70
CA ALA A 230 2.57 2.93 -28.00
C ALA A 230 2.37 4.14 -28.93
N ILE A 231 1.22 4.81 -28.76
CA ILE A 231 0.96 6.07 -29.45
C ILE A 231 1.62 7.19 -28.67
N VAL A 232 2.44 8.01 -29.34
CA VAL A 232 2.96 9.25 -28.78
C VAL A 232 2.37 10.41 -29.55
N GLN A 233 1.83 11.40 -28.84
CA GLN A 233 1.17 12.56 -29.45
C GLN A 233 1.38 13.83 -28.66
N THR A 234 1.33 14.96 -29.32
CA THR A 234 1.20 16.30 -28.71
C THR A 234 -0.26 16.72 -28.69
N VAL A 235 -0.74 17.22 -27.56
CA VAL A 235 -2.13 17.65 -27.38
C VAL A 235 -2.19 19.10 -26.88
N LYS A 236 -3.19 19.89 -27.35
CA LYS A 236 -3.44 21.25 -26.84
C LYS A 236 -4.12 21.29 -25.47
N GLY A 237 -4.58 20.15 -24.96
CA GLY A 237 -5.22 20.00 -23.66
C GLY A 237 -5.65 18.56 -23.42
N MET A 238 -5.92 18.21 -22.15
CA MET A 238 -6.36 16.86 -21.78
C MET A 238 -7.67 16.50 -22.48
N GLY A 239 -7.73 15.29 -23.04
CA GLY A 239 -8.92 14.81 -23.76
C GLY A 239 -9.17 15.45 -25.13
N LYS A 240 -8.25 16.25 -25.64
CA LYS A 240 -8.31 16.79 -27.01
C LYS A 240 -7.58 15.87 -27.98
N PRO A 241 -7.99 15.84 -29.26
CA PRO A 241 -7.24 15.14 -30.30
C PRO A 241 -5.78 15.60 -30.33
N GLY A 242 -4.88 14.68 -30.53
CA GLY A 242 -3.45 14.97 -30.62
C GLY A 242 -2.91 14.80 -32.05
N THR A 243 -1.76 15.40 -32.28
CA THR A 243 -0.93 15.16 -33.46
C THR A 243 0.18 14.19 -33.14
N PRO A 244 0.50 13.21 -34.01
CA PRO A 244 1.63 12.30 -33.78
C PRO A 244 2.91 13.08 -33.44
N ALA A 245 3.69 12.55 -32.52
CA ALA A 245 4.95 13.13 -32.06
C ALA A 245 5.98 12.04 -31.79
N ASP A 246 7.24 12.41 -31.72
CA ASP A 246 8.31 11.53 -31.24
C ASP A 246 8.40 11.61 -29.70
N LEU A 247 8.76 10.50 -29.06
CA LEU A 247 8.97 10.48 -27.62
C LEU A 247 10.12 11.43 -27.21
N LEU A 248 11.14 11.54 -28.04
CA LEU A 248 12.29 12.44 -27.82
C LEU A 248 11.92 13.93 -27.89
N ASP A 249 10.74 14.28 -28.40
CA ASP A 249 10.23 15.66 -28.35
C ASP A 249 9.79 16.08 -26.93
N ALA A 250 9.66 15.13 -26.03
CA ALA A 250 9.29 15.39 -24.64
C ALA A 250 10.41 16.15 -23.91
N LYS A 251 10.03 17.20 -23.19
CA LYS A 251 11.00 18.08 -22.49
C LYS A 251 10.82 18.00 -20.97
N PRO A 252 11.91 18.02 -20.19
CA PRO A 252 11.81 18.14 -18.74
C PRO A 252 10.91 19.30 -18.32
N GLY A 253 10.04 19.07 -17.33
CA GLY A 253 9.04 20.04 -16.87
C GLY A 253 7.75 20.09 -17.71
N GLN A 254 7.70 19.47 -18.89
CA GLN A 254 6.50 19.41 -19.70
C GLN A 254 5.41 18.57 -19.03
N LYS A 255 4.16 19.05 -19.04
CA LYS A 255 3.01 18.26 -18.57
C LYS A 255 2.76 17.08 -19.49
N VAL A 256 2.45 15.93 -18.90
CA VAL A 256 2.23 14.69 -19.62
C VAL A 256 1.08 13.90 -19.02
N GLN A 257 0.34 13.22 -19.87
CA GLN A 257 -0.60 12.17 -19.51
C GLN A 257 -0.16 10.86 -20.16
N VAL A 258 -0.11 9.81 -19.36
CA VAL A 258 0.26 8.47 -19.81
C VAL A 258 -0.86 7.51 -19.48
N TRP A 259 -1.34 6.80 -20.50
CA TRP A 259 -2.22 5.64 -20.35
C TRP A 259 -1.41 4.37 -20.44
N THR A 260 -1.57 3.48 -19.49
CA THR A 260 -0.95 2.14 -19.54
C THR A 260 -1.86 1.17 -20.28
N GLY A 261 -1.29 0.05 -20.74
CA GLY A 261 -2.10 -1.11 -21.14
C GLY A 261 -2.83 -1.71 -19.93
N ALA A 262 -3.78 -2.63 -20.18
CA ALA A 262 -4.44 -3.37 -19.12
C ALA A 262 -3.40 -4.17 -18.31
N ALA A 263 -3.43 -4.04 -16.99
CA ALA A 263 -2.51 -4.70 -16.08
C ALA A 263 -3.27 -5.43 -14.95
N PRO A 264 -2.79 -6.59 -14.50
CA PRO A 264 -3.42 -7.27 -13.38
C PRO A 264 -3.03 -6.63 -12.03
N THR A 265 -3.94 -6.57 -11.14
CA THR A 265 -4.04 -6.42 -9.69
C THR A 265 -3.28 -5.37 -8.93
N THR A 266 -1.97 -5.33 -8.86
CA THR A 266 -1.20 -4.37 -8.05
C THR A 266 0.08 -4.02 -8.76
N LEU A 267 0.36 -2.74 -8.86
CA LEU A 267 1.58 -2.21 -9.46
C LEU A 267 2.51 -1.68 -8.37
N LYS A 268 3.77 -2.09 -8.42
CA LYS A 268 4.82 -1.59 -7.53
C LYS A 268 5.41 -0.32 -8.13
N ALA A 269 5.42 0.77 -7.35
CA ALA A 269 5.71 2.09 -7.87
C ALA A 269 7.19 2.39 -8.12
N GLU A 270 8.12 1.92 -7.34
CA GLU A 270 9.43 2.57 -7.33
C GLU A 270 10.67 1.70 -7.54
N ARG A 271 10.61 0.41 -7.33
CA ARG A 271 11.83 -0.41 -7.37
C ARG A 271 11.67 -1.62 -8.27
N GLY A 272 11.70 -1.40 -9.57
CA GLY A 272 11.94 -2.46 -10.52
C GLY A 272 10.79 -2.87 -11.43
N GLY A 273 9.75 -2.06 -11.58
CA GLY A 273 8.71 -2.30 -12.56
C GLY A 273 8.39 -1.04 -13.33
N ALA A 274 8.90 -0.90 -14.55
CA ALA A 274 8.41 0.14 -15.44
C ALA A 274 6.99 -0.21 -15.89
N LEU A 275 6.10 0.78 -15.92
CA LEU A 275 4.78 0.66 -16.51
C LEU A 275 4.93 0.69 -18.02
N ASN A 276 4.14 -0.11 -18.75
CA ASN A 276 4.12 -0.06 -20.20
C ASN A 276 3.04 0.89 -20.67
N ALA A 277 3.43 1.95 -21.36
CA ALA A 277 2.50 2.89 -21.99
C ALA A 277 1.79 2.25 -23.18
N SER A 278 0.51 2.59 -23.34
CA SER A 278 -0.23 2.42 -24.59
C SER A 278 -0.43 3.76 -25.32
N LEU A 279 -0.46 4.86 -24.55
CA LEU A 279 -0.59 6.21 -25.07
C LEU A 279 0.19 7.19 -24.19
N VAL A 280 0.97 8.05 -24.82
CA VAL A 280 1.65 9.18 -24.20
C VAL A 280 1.14 10.47 -24.84
N SER A 281 0.55 11.36 -24.06
CA SER A 281 0.09 12.67 -24.52
C SER A 281 0.95 13.76 -23.87
N LEU A 282 1.79 14.41 -24.70
CA LEU A 282 2.60 15.55 -24.31
C LEU A 282 1.77 16.82 -24.45
N LEU A 283 1.55 17.56 -23.36
CA LEU A 283 0.78 18.80 -23.43
C LEU A 283 1.63 19.91 -24.06
N GLY A 284 1.07 20.54 -25.09
CA GLY A 284 1.63 21.77 -25.64
C GLY A 284 1.74 22.85 -24.56
N ARG A 285 2.74 23.70 -24.69
CA ARG A 285 2.91 24.89 -23.83
C ARG A 285 1.88 25.93 -24.13
#